data_0ba9cef59ee3192aa95eb22b7b38ba53
#
_entry.id   0ba9cef59ee3192aa95eb22b7b38ba53
#
_cell.length_a   1.000
_cell.length_b   1.000
_cell.length_c   1.000
_cell.angle_alpha   90.00
_cell.angle_beta   90.00
_cell.angle_gamma   90.00
#
_symmetry.space_group_name_H-M   'P 1'
#
loop_
_entity.id
_entity.type
_entity.pdbx_description
1 polymer ?
#
loop_
_entity_poly.entity_id
_entity_poly.type
_entity_poly.pdbx_seq_one_letter_code
_entity_poly.pdbx_strand_id
1 'polypeptide(L)'
;DGDAAGCAEAIWNLRPVLAEELEKCGMTKLYQEIELPLCDVLYRMEKEGIDIDRQQLVAFGEMLSQRIDDCEKLIFSYSEAPFNINSTKQLGELLFDKLDLPPVKKTKTGYSTNADVLEKLKNKHPIIPAIMDYRMLTKLKSTYADGLMKVICDDGRIRTTFQNLVTATGRLSSTEPNLQNIP
;
A
#
# COMPACT_ATOMS: atom_id res chain seq x y z
N ASP A 1 5.45 -16.09 29.53
CA ASP A 1 4.26 -16.89 29.81
C ASP A 1 3.25 -15.97 30.46
N GLY A 2 2.30 -15.46 29.65
CA GLY A 2 1.22 -14.61 30.14
C GLY A 2 0.24 -15.43 30.99
N ASP A 3 -0.30 -14.83 32.04
CA ASP A 3 -1.36 -15.43 32.85
C ASP A 3 -2.66 -15.59 32.02
N ALA A 4 -2.75 -16.68 31.29
CA ALA A 4 -3.90 -17.00 30.43
C ALA A 4 -5.20 -17.11 31.25
N ALA A 5 -5.11 -17.58 32.52
CA ALA A 5 -6.28 -17.69 33.40
C ALA A 5 -6.77 -16.30 33.83
N GLY A 6 -5.87 -15.41 34.24
CA GLY A 6 -6.22 -14.04 34.60
C GLY A 6 -6.76 -13.24 33.40
N CYS A 7 -6.23 -13.46 32.21
CA CYS A 7 -6.79 -12.85 30.98
C CYS A 7 -8.22 -13.36 30.69
N ALA A 8 -8.47 -14.66 30.83
CA ALA A 8 -9.79 -15.22 30.61
C ALA A 8 -10.82 -14.69 31.64
N GLU A 9 -10.43 -14.60 32.91
CA GLU A 9 -11.24 -14.01 33.96
C GLU A 9 -11.56 -12.54 33.70
N ALA A 10 -10.57 -11.75 33.30
CA ALA A 10 -10.76 -10.34 32.95
C ALA A 10 -11.75 -10.18 31.78
N ILE A 11 -11.63 -10.97 30.72
CA ILE A 11 -12.56 -10.97 29.57
C ILE A 11 -13.97 -11.35 30.04
N TRP A 12 -14.10 -12.36 30.88
CA TRP A 12 -15.39 -12.79 31.42
C TRP A 12 -16.06 -11.67 32.21
N ASN A 13 -15.31 -11.00 33.08
CA ASN A 13 -15.83 -9.90 33.91
C ASN A 13 -16.15 -8.63 33.11
N LEU A 14 -15.46 -8.36 31.99
CA LEU A 14 -15.74 -7.24 31.11
C LEU A 14 -17.03 -7.44 30.29
N ARG A 15 -17.41 -8.69 30.00
CA ARG A 15 -18.56 -8.99 29.13
C ARG A 15 -19.86 -8.26 29.54
N PRO A 16 -20.34 -8.35 30.82
CA PRO A 16 -21.58 -7.66 31.21
C PRO A 16 -21.46 -6.14 31.11
N VAL A 17 -20.30 -5.59 31.45
CA VAL A 17 -20.06 -4.12 31.39
C VAL A 17 -20.13 -3.62 29.96
N LEU A 18 -19.46 -4.31 29.03
CA LEU A 18 -19.48 -3.96 27.61
C LEU A 18 -20.88 -4.16 26.98
N ALA A 19 -21.62 -5.18 27.39
CA ALA A 19 -22.99 -5.40 26.92
C ALA A 19 -23.93 -4.26 27.32
N GLU A 20 -23.82 -3.78 28.56
CA GLU A 20 -24.56 -2.62 29.05
C GLU A 20 -24.22 -1.32 28.28
N GLU A 21 -22.92 -1.11 27.99
CA GLU A 21 -22.48 0.05 27.20
C GLU A 21 -22.98 -0.02 25.74
N LEU A 22 -22.95 -1.19 25.11
CA LEU A 22 -23.54 -1.40 23.77
C LEU A 22 -25.04 -1.08 23.75
N GLU A 23 -25.78 -1.45 24.78
CA GLU A 23 -27.19 -1.15 24.92
C GLU A 23 -27.45 0.35 25.08
N LYS A 24 -26.68 1.03 25.96
CA LYS A 24 -26.74 2.49 26.15
C LYS A 24 -26.45 3.26 24.86
N CYS A 25 -25.51 2.75 24.05
CA CYS A 25 -25.18 3.34 22.75
C CYS A 25 -26.15 2.96 21.62
N GLY A 26 -27.12 2.09 21.84
CA GLY A 26 -28.02 1.58 20.82
C GLY A 26 -27.36 0.67 19.77
N MET A 27 -26.20 0.07 20.11
CA MET A 27 -25.40 -0.72 19.19
C MET A 27 -25.57 -2.24 19.35
N THR A 28 -26.41 -2.71 20.27
CA THR A 28 -26.60 -4.15 20.53
C THR A 28 -26.97 -4.92 19.27
N LYS A 29 -27.91 -4.38 18.47
CA LYS A 29 -28.33 -5.00 17.21
C LYS A 29 -27.21 -5.07 16.18
N LEU A 30 -26.47 -3.97 16.00
CA LEU A 30 -25.28 -3.94 15.13
C LEU A 30 -24.27 -5.02 15.52
N TYR A 31 -23.95 -5.11 16.81
CA TYR A 31 -23.02 -6.09 17.33
C TYR A 31 -23.47 -7.54 17.11
N GLN A 32 -24.73 -7.85 17.49
CA GLN A 32 -25.23 -9.23 17.47
C GLN A 32 -25.58 -9.74 16.07
N GLU A 33 -26.14 -8.88 15.20
CA GLU A 33 -26.65 -9.29 13.90
C GLU A 33 -25.65 -9.09 12.76
N ILE A 34 -24.65 -8.22 12.94
CA ILE A 34 -23.68 -7.89 11.88
C ILE A 34 -22.24 -8.22 12.32
N GLU A 35 -21.72 -7.54 13.34
CA GLU A 35 -20.27 -7.62 13.67
C GLU A 35 -19.87 -9.00 14.16
N LEU A 36 -20.66 -9.63 15.02
CA LEU A 36 -20.34 -10.95 15.57
C LEU A 36 -20.41 -12.05 14.50
N PRO A 37 -21.47 -12.15 13.68
CA PRO A 37 -21.50 -13.09 12.55
C PRO A 37 -20.42 -12.81 11.50
N LEU A 38 -20.06 -11.53 11.26
CA LEU A 38 -18.99 -11.15 10.34
C LEU A 38 -17.65 -11.72 10.74
N CYS A 39 -17.35 -11.81 12.04
CA CYS A 39 -16.09 -12.38 12.52
C CYS A 39 -15.87 -13.84 12.02
N ASP A 40 -16.93 -14.67 12.03
CA ASP A 40 -16.84 -16.04 11.52
C ASP A 40 -16.61 -16.09 10.00
N VAL A 41 -17.27 -15.19 9.26
CA VAL A 41 -17.06 -15.07 7.82
C VAL A 41 -15.63 -14.65 7.50
N LEU A 42 -15.12 -13.61 8.16
CA LEU A 42 -13.76 -13.14 7.96
C LEU A 42 -12.72 -14.19 8.33
N TYR A 43 -12.91 -14.90 9.43
CA TYR A 43 -12.04 -16.02 9.83
C TYR A 43 -11.98 -17.11 8.75
N ARG A 44 -13.11 -17.48 8.15
CA ARG A 44 -13.13 -18.48 7.06
C ARG A 44 -12.43 -17.95 5.82
N MET A 45 -12.61 -16.68 5.48
CA MET A 45 -11.91 -16.05 4.36
C MET A 45 -10.39 -16.01 4.58
N GLU A 46 -9.94 -15.66 5.79
CA GLU A 46 -8.52 -15.66 6.15
C GLU A 46 -7.92 -17.09 6.10
N LYS A 47 -8.66 -18.07 6.58
CA LYS A 47 -8.24 -19.47 6.56
C LYS A 47 -8.17 -20.03 5.14
N GLU A 48 -9.15 -19.73 4.29
CA GLU A 48 -9.19 -20.17 2.90
C GLU A 48 -8.09 -19.50 2.09
N GLY A 49 -7.94 -18.17 2.23
CA GLY A 49 -7.01 -17.38 1.44
C GLY A 49 -7.48 -17.18 -0.01
N ILE A 50 -6.63 -16.53 -0.81
CA ILE A 50 -6.88 -16.20 -2.21
C ILE A 50 -5.87 -16.93 -3.06
N ASP A 51 -6.35 -17.67 -4.04
CA ASP A 51 -5.52 -18.39 -5.00
C ASP A 51 -4.78 -17.42 -5.92
N ILE A 52 -3.51 -17.70 -6.20
CA ILE A 52 -2.66 -16.84 -7.00
C ILE A 52 -1.86 -17.65 -8.04
N ASP A 53 -1.91 -17.19 -9.27
CA ASP A 53 -1.08 -17.74 -10.33
C ASP A 53 0.35 -17.17 -10.23
N ARG A 54 1.24 -17.96 -9.63
CA ARG A 54 2.64 -17.61 -9.45
C ARG A 54 3.34 -17.31 -10.78
N GLN A 55 3.01 -18.04 -11.85
CA GLN A 55 3.67 -17.87 -13.15
C GLN A 55 3.26 -16.55 -13.79
N GLN A 56 1.98 -16.20 -13.73
CA GLN A 56 1.51 -14.91 -14.21
C GLN A 56 2.08 -13.75 -13.38
N LEU A 57 2.23 -13.93 -12.07
CA LEU A 57 2.83 -12.89 -11.22
C LEU A 57 4.32 -12.66 -11.54
N VAL A 58 5.07 -13.71 -11.85
CA VAL A 58 6.45 -13.60 -12.33
C VAL A 58 6.51 -12.87 -13.66
N ALA A 59 5.72 -13.30 -14.65
CA ALA A 59 5.67 -12.66 -15.97
C ALA A 59 5.28 -11.18 -15.87
N PHE A 60 4.35 -10.85 -14.98
CA PHE A 60 3.99 -9.47 -14.68
C PHE A 60 5.18 -8.68 -14.10
N GLY A 61 5.92 -9.26 -13.16
CA GLY A 61 7.12 -8.64 -12.58
C GLY A 61 8.21 -8.38 -13.63
N GLU A 62 8.42 -9.31 -14.56
CA GLU A 62 9.37 -9.17 -15.68
C GLU A 62 8.96 -8.06 -16.65
N MET A 63 7.68 -8.02 -17.01
CA MET A 63 7.14 -6.94 -17.86
C MET A 63 7.32 -5.56 -17.19
N LEU A 64 7.06 -5.47 -15.89
CA LEU A 64 7.28 -4.22 -15.15
C LEU A 64 8.76 -3.83 -15.13
N SER A 65 9.67 -4.80 -14.93
CA SER A 65 11.12 -4.55 -14.96
C SER A 65 11.56 -3.96 -16.30
N GLN A 66 11.12 -4.55 -17.41
CA GLN A 66 11.46 -4.04 -18.73
C GLN A 66 11.01 -2.59 -18.95
N ARG A 67 9.78 -2.27 -18.53
CA ARG A 67 9.25 -0.90 -18.63
C ARG A 67 9.98 0.09 -17.70
N ILE A 68 10.38 -0.35 -16.52
CA ILE A 68 11.19 0.45 -15.59
C ILE A 68 12.53 0.77 -16.22
N ASP A 69 13.22 -0.22 -16.81
CA ASP A 69 14.50 -0.04 -17.50
C ASP A 69 14.39 0.95 -18.67
N ASP A 70 13.30 0.89 -19.43
CA ASP A 70 13.06 1.82 -20.52
C ASP A 70 12.82 3.27 -20.02
N CYS A 71 12.10 3.43 -18.89
CA CYS A 71 11.98 4.73 -18.23
C CYS A 71 13.33 5.24 -17.72
N GLU A 72 14.15 4.39 -17.10
CA GLU A 72 15.49 4.74 -16.63
C GLU A 72 16.39 5.21 -17.77
N LYS A 73 16.45 4.48 -18.87
CA LYS A 73 17.23 4.86 -20.06
C LYS A 73 16.80 6.24 -20.58
N LEU A 74 15.49 6.47 -20.65
CA LEU A 74 14.96 7.78 -21.09
C LEU A 74 15.32 8.89 -20.10
N ILE A 75 15.19 8.66 -18.79
CA ILE A 75 15.54 9.66 -17.77
C ILE A 75 17.04 9.97 -17.82
N PHE A 76 17.89 8.94 -17.91
CA PHE A 76 19.36 9.11 -17.95
C PHE A 76 19.83 9.75 -19.26
N SER A 77 19.08 9.66 -20.35
CA SER A 77 19.42 10.38 -21.60
C SER A 77 19.40 11.90 -21.45
N TYR A 78 18.75 12.42 -20.41
CA TYR A 78 18.71 13.85 -20.06
C TYR A 78 19.68 14.23 -18.94
N SER A 79 20.49 13.30 -18.45
CA SER A 79 21.47 13.57 -17.40
C SER A 79 22.89 13.28 -17.90
N GLU A 80 23.88 14.05 -17.43
CA GLU A 80 25.30 13.87 -17.78
C GLU A 80 25.92 12.66 -17.09
N ALA A 81 25.33 12.23 -15.98
CA ALA A 81 25.82 11.10 -15.18
C ALA A 81 24.64 10.37 -14.52
N PRO A 82 24.79 9.07 -14.21
CA PRO A 82 23.80 8.33 -13.43
C PRO A 82 23.57 8.98 -12.06
N PHE A 83 22.31 8.98 -11.63
CA PHE A 83 21.91 9.51 -10.34
C PHE A 83 20.78 8.64 -9.76
N ASN A 84 20.47 8.80 -8.47
CA ASN A 84 19.35 8.09 -7.88
C ASN A 84 18.02 8.82 -8.16
N ILE A 85 17.20 8.27 -9.07
CA ILE A 85 15.89 8.83 -9.47
C ILE A 85 14.94 8.95 -8.27
N ASN A 86 15.09 8.09 -7.26
CA ASN A 86 14.29 8.13 -6.03
C ASN A 86 14.77 9.20 -5.03
N SER A 87 15.96 9.78 -5.23
CA SER A 87 16.44 10.90 -4.43
C SER A 87 15.77 12.20 -4.86
N THR A 88 14.87 12.72 -4.02
CA THR A 88 14.17 13.97 -4.29
C THR A 88 15.13 15.15 -4.48
N LYS A 89 16.30 15.12 -3.82
CA LYS A 89 17.34 16.14 -3.94
C LYS A 89 17.99 16.09 -5.33
N GLN A 90 18.56 14.92 -5.71
CA GLN A 90 19.25 14.77 -7.01
C GLN A 90 18.29 14.98 -8.19
N LEU A 91 17.07 14.47 -8.07
CA LEU A 91 16.04 14.70 -9.08
C LEU A 91 15.65 16.19 -9.17
N GLY A 92 15.53 16.88 -8.04
CA GLY A 92 15.27 18.32 -8.00
C GLY A 92 16.37 19.14 -8.65
N GLU A 93 17.64 18.82 -8.38
CA GLU A 93 18.81 19.45 -9.03
C GLU A 93 18.79 19.24 -10.56
N LEU A 94 18.46 18.02 -11.02
CA LEU A 94 18.33 17.77 -12.46
C LEU A 94 17.21 18.60 -13.10
N LEU A 95 16.00 18.57 -12.51
CA LEU A 95 14.84 19.20 -13.11
C LEU A 95 14.89 20.72 -13.10
N PHE A 96 15.33 21.31 -11.99
CA PHE A 96 15.20 22.76 -11.75
C PHE A 96 16.51 23.54 -11.95
N ASP A 97 17.67 22.91 -11.73
CA ASP A 97 18.96 23.58 -11.86
C ASP A 97 19.65 23.27 -13.21
N LYS A 98 19.48 22.03 -13.76
CA LYS A 98 20.09 21.66 -15.03
C LYS A 98 19.17 21.81 -16.23
N LEU A 99 17.91 21.36 -16.11
CA LEU A 99 16.91 21.45 -17.18
C LEU A 99 16.10 22.76 -17.15
N ASP A 100 16.39 23.65 -16.20
CA ASP A 100 15.78 24.98 -16.03
C ASP A 100 14.23 24.99 -16.05
N LEU A 101 13.64 23.93 -15.50
CA LEU A 101 12.19 23.84 -15.37
C LEU A 101 11.69 24.79 -14.27
N PRO A 102 10.52 25.42 -14.42
CA PRO A 102 10.02 26.38 -13.44
C PRO A 102 9.70 25.65 -12.11
N PRO A 103 10.29 26.04 -10.97
CA PRO A 103 10.01 25.41 -9.69
C PRO A 103 8.59 25.76 -9.22
N VAL A 104 7.74 24.75 -9.04
CA VAL A 104 6.35 24.91 -8.59
C VAL A 104 6.25 25.09 -7.09
N LYS A 105 7.09 24.37 -6.31
CA LYS A 105 7.07 24.39 -4.85
C LYS A 105 8.45 24.11 -4.28
N LYS A 106 8.89 24.95 -3.34
CA LYS A 106 10.09 24.72 -2.52
C LYS A 106 9.71 24.14 -1.16
N THR A 107 10.54 23.27 -0.63
CA THR A 107 10.46 22.73 0.74
C THR A 107 11.62 23.28 1.57
N LYS A 108 11.62 23.01 2.87
CA LYS A 108 12.74 23.41 3.75
C LYS A 108 14.09 22.78 3.33
N THR A 109 14.05 21.66 2.61
CA THR A 109 15.22 20.87 2.20
C THR A 109 15.52 20.94 0.71
N GLY A 110 14.87 21.82 -0.05
CA GLY A 110 15.08 21.99 -1.49
C GLY A 110 13.80 21.99 -2.32
N TYR A 111 13.89 21.53 -3.56
CA TYR A 111 12.76 21.47 -4.48
C TYR A 111 11.83 20.30 -4.16
N SER A 112 10.52 20.51 -4.29
CA SER A 112 9.54 19.42 -4.23
C SER A 112 9.43 18.74 -5.60
N THR A 113 9.47 17.40 -5.60
CA THR A 113 9.25 16.55 -6.78
C THR A 113 8.09 15.57 -6.56
N ASN A 114 7.08 15.97 -5.74
CA ASN A 114 5.90 15.16 -5.50
C ASN A 114 5.00 15.07 -6.74
N ALA A 115 4.00 14.18 -6.70
CA ALA A 115 3.10 13.92 -7.83
C ALA A 115 2.41 15.19 -8.33
N ASP A 116 1.93 16.06 -7.42
CA ASP A 116 1.24 17.30 -7.78
C ASP A 116 2.15 18.30 -8.53
N VAL A 117 3.44 18.33 -8.16
CA VAL A 117 4.44 19.17 -8.84
C VAL A 117 4.75 18.61 -10.22
N LEU A 118 4.97 17.30 -10.32
CA LEU A 118 5.24 16.64 -11.61
C LEU A 118 4.04 16.74 -12.56
N GLU A 119 2.81 16.57 -12.08
CA GLU A 119 1.61 16.71 -12.93
C GLU A 119 1.52 18.11 -13.54
N LYS A 120 1.84 19.18 -12.79
CA LYS A 120 1.88 20.56 -13.31
C LYS A 120 2.98 20.78 -14.36
N LEU A 121 4.03 19.97 -14.33
CA LEU A 121 5.16 20.04 -15.25
C LEU A 121 5.05 19.07 -16.42
N LYS A 122 4.04 18.20 -16.47
CA LYS A 122 3.87 17.09 -17.40
C LYS A 122 4.10 17.46 -18.86
N ASN A 123 3.61 18.63 -19.29
CA ASN A 123 3.72 19.09 -20.66
C ASN A 123 4.92 20.05 -20.89
N LYS A 124 5.81 20.22 -19.91
CA LYS A 124 6.95 21.13 -20.02
C LYS A 124 8.21 20.45 -20.53
N HIS A 125 8.38 19.15 -20.25
CA HIS A 125 9.56 18.40 -20.67
C HIS A 125 9.27 16.91 -20.75
N PRO A 126 9.79 16.16 -21.75
CA PRO A 126 9.55 14.70 -21.92
C PRO A 126 10.03 13.85 -20.75
N ILE A 127 11.00 14.31 -19.96
CA ILE A 127 11.48 13.60 -18.77
C ILE A 127 10.38 13.43 -17.70
N ILE A 128 9.44 14.38 -17.62
CA ILE A 128 8.44 14.39 -16.54
C ILE A 128 7.49 13.19 -16.60
N PRO A 129 6.84 12.87 -17.73
CA PRO A 129 6.07 11.63 -17.86
C PRO A 129 6.91 10.40 -17.56
N ALA A 130 8.16 10.33 -18.02
CA ALA A 130 9.02 9.18 -17.74
C ALA A 130 9.31 8.99 -16.24
N ILE A 131 9.52 10.07 -15.48
CA ILE A 131 9.69 10.00 -14.02
C ILE A 131 8.39 9.56 -13.33
N MET A 132 7.25 10.05 -13.78
CA MET A 132 5.95 9.66 -13.23
C MET A 132 5.68 8.18 -13.46
N ASP A 133 5.91 7.68 -14.67
CA ASP A 133 5.78 6.26 -15.04
C ASP A 133 6.78 5.40 -14.26
N TYR A 134 8.04 5.80 -14.18
CA TYR A 134 9.06 5.12 -13.38
C TYR A 134 8.62 4.91 -11.93
N ARG A 135 8.16 5.96 -11.27
CA ARG A 135 7.70 5.88 -9.88
C ARG A 135 6.47 5.00 -9.71
N MET A 136 5.51 5.12 -10.63
CA MET A 136 4.31 4.28 -10.63
C MET A 136 4.68 2.80 -10.83
N LEU A 137 5.48 2.48 -11.85
CA LEU A 137 5.87 1.10 -12.18
C LEU A 137 6.74 0.48 -11.08
N THR A 138 7.68 1.24 -10.51
CA THR A 138 8.53 0.77 -9.41
C THR A 138 7.71 0.47 -8.16
N LYS A 139 6.76 1.33 -7.81
CA LYS A 139 5.84 1.08 -6.69
C LYS A 139 4.97 -0.15 -6.96
N LEU A 140 4.43 -0.27 -8.18
CA LEU A 140 3.61 -1.40 -8.59
C LEU A 140 4.39 -2.71 -8.49
N LYS A 141 5.62 -2.74 -9.02
CA LYS A 141 6.49 -3.91 -8.96
C LYS A 141 6.83 -4.28 -7.52
N SER A 142 7.35 -3.34 -6.73
CA SER A 142 7.80 -3.62 -5.36
C SER A 142 6.66 -4.06 -4.43
N THR A 143 5.48 -3.45 -4.57
CA THR A 143 4.36 -3.72 -3.67
C THR A 143 3.58 -4.96 -4.09
N TYR A 144 3.28 -5.11 -5.38
CA TYR A 144 2.37 -6.16 -5.85
C TYR A 144 3.09 -7.34 -6.51
N ALA A 145 4.03 -7.12 -7.43
CA ALA A 145 4.74 -8.25 -8.01
C ALA A 145 5.68 -8.91 -6.98
N ASP A 146 6.67 -8.16 -6.50
CA ASP A 146 7.70 -8.70 -5.59
C ASP A 146 7.15 -8.88 -4.16
N GLY A 147 6.24 -8.01 -3.72
CA GLY A 147 5.64 -8.05 -2.39
C GLY A 147 4.73 -9.27 -2.21
N LEU A 148 3.82 -9.53 -3.15
CA LEU A 148 2.92 -10.68 -3.08
C LEU A 148 3.66 -12.01 -3.23
N MET A 149 4.70 -12.06 -4.08
CA MET A 149 5.53 -13.27 -4.21
C MET A 149 6.13 -13.77 -2.89
N LYS A 150 6.42 -12.85 -1.97
CA LYS A 150 7.02 -13.19 -0.66
C LYS A 150 6.04 -13.77 0.33
N VAL A 151 4.75 -13.58 0.11
CA VAL A 151 3.68 -13.98 1.05
C VAL A 151 2.79 -15.10 0.50
N ILE A 152 3.14 -15.67 -0.66
CA ILE A 152 2.49 -16.86 -1.18
C ILE A 152 2.86 -18.04 -0.29
N CYS A 153 1.86 -18.68 0.32
CA CYS A 153 2.01 -19.86 1.14
C CYS A 153 2.34 -21.10 0.27
N ASP A 154 2.70 -22.21 0.92
CA ASP A 154 3.07 -23.46 0.24
C ASP A 154 1.93 -24.05 -0.60
N ASP A 155 0.69 -23.76 -0.24
CA ASP A 155 -0.52 -24.16 -0.96
C ASP A 155 -0.87 -23.24 -2.16
N GLY A 156 -0.01 -22.28 -2.51
CA GLY A 156 -0.19 -21.34 -3.60
C GLY A 156 -1.14 -20.18 -3.31
N ARG A 157 -1.58 -20.03 -2.08
CA ARG A 157 -2.54 -19.00 -1.67
C ARG A 157 -1.88 -17.88 -0.89
N ILE A 158 -2.48 -16.71 -0.96
CA ILE A 158 -2.16 -15.55 -0.10
C ILE A 158 -3.25 -15.42 0.95
N ARG A 159 -2.83 -15.19 2.18
CA ARG A 159 -3.71 -14.92 3.32
C ARG A 159 -3.44 -13.53 3.86
N THR A 160 -4.49 -12.76 4.02
CA THR A 160 -4.47 -11.43 4.64
C THR A 160 -5.19 -11.48 5.97
N THR A 161 -4.93 -10.52 6.84
CA THR A 161 -5.72 -10.31 8.06
C THR A 161 -6.73 -9.19 7.80
N PHE A 162 -8.01 -9.47 8.00
CA PHE A 162 -9.06 -8.49 7.90
C PHE A 162 -9.24 -7.72 9.22
N GLN A 163 -9.34 -6.40 9.11
CA GLN A 163 -9.55 -5.51 10.25
C GLN A 163 -10.94 -4.87 10.13
N ASN A 164 -11.83 -5.18 11.04
CA ASN A 164 -13.21 -4.65 11.06
C ASN A 164 -13.39 -3.45 12.02
N LEU A 165 -12.41 -3.16 12.87
CA LEU A 165 -12.51 -2.12 13.91
C LEU A 165 -11.58 -0.91 13.69
N VAL A 166 -10.81 -0.87 12.60
CA VAL A 166 -9.75 0.14 12.42
C VAL A 166 -10.24 1.40 11.73
N THR A 167 -11.17 1.27 10.79
CA THR A 167 -11.62 2.42 9.99
C THR A 167 -12.76 3.16 10.69
N ALA A 168 -12.67 4.49 10.75
CA ALA A 168 -13.74 5.33 11.32
C ALA A 168 -15.07 5.29 10.52
N THR A 169 -15.02 4.77 9.30
CA THR A 169 -16.18 4.69 8.39
C THR A 169 -16.93 3.37 8.47
N GLY A 170 -16.49 2.41 9.31
CA GLY A 170 -17.04 1.06 9.36
C GLY A 170 -16.69 0.16 8.15
N ARG A 171 -15.75 0.60 7.27
CA ARG A 171 -15.26 -0.25 6.20
C ARG A 171 -14.26 -1.25 6.74
N LEU A 172 -14.20 -2.42 6.13
CA LEU A 172 -13.11 -3.37 6.36
C LEU A 172 -11.81 -2.81 5.80
N SER A 173 -10.70 -3.15 6.44
CA SER A 173 -9.37 -3.02 5.87
C SER A 173 -8.63 -4.34 5.92
N SER A 174 -7.58 -4.51 5.12
CA SER A 174 -6.75 -5.71 5.10
C SER A 174 -5.28 -5.37 5.30
N THR A 175 -4.57 -6.24 6.02
CA THR A 175 -3.15 -6.06 6.34
C THR A 175 -2.40 -7.40 6.20
N GLU A 176 -1.13 -7.32 5.87
CA GLU A 176 -0.19 -8.43 5.83
C GLU A 176 -0.60 -9.62 4.93
N PRO A 177 -0.79 -9.38 3.63
CA PRO A 177 -0.61 -8.15 2.86
C PRO A 177 -1.88 -7.32 2.73
N ASN A 178 -1.74 -6.01 2.44
CA ASN A 178 -2.88 -5.17 2.09
C ASN A 178 -3.37 -5.51 0.68
N LEU A 179 -4.52 -6.15 0.58
CA LEU A 179 -5.17 -6.55 -0.69
C LEU A 179 -6.24 -5.56 -1.17
N GLN A 180 -6.53 -4.52 -0.39
CA GLN A 180 -7.54 -3.53 -0.74
C GLN A 180 -7.09 -2.51 -1.79
N ASN A 181 -5.79 -2.25 -1.85
CA ASN A 181 -5.21 -1.20 -2.68
C ASN A 181 -4.55 -1.74 -3.96
N ILE A 182 -4.99 -2.90 -4.45
CA ILE A 182 -4.55 -3.46 -5.74
C ILE A 182 -5.08 -2.53 -6.84
N PRO A 183 -4.22 -1.98 -7.72
CA PRO A 183 -4.61 -1.04 -8.76
C PRO A 183 -5.37 -1.70 -9.90
#